data_a527608a7a0f8aa501cbafd9546819b6
#
_entry.id   a527608a7a0f8aa501cbafd9546819b6
#
_cell.length_a   1.000
_cell.length_b   1.000
_cell.length_c   1.000
_cell.angle_alpha   90.00
_cell.angle_beta   90.00
_cell.angle_gamma   90.00
#
_symmetry.space_group_name_H-M   'P 1'
#
loop_
_entity.id
_entity.type
_entity.pdbx_description
1 polymer ?
#
loop_
_entity_poly.entity_id
_entity_poly.type
_entity_poly.pdbx_seq_one_letter_code
_entity_poly.pdbx_strand_id
1 'polypeptide(L)'
;MAKGGFRGGMPGGMNQAAMMKQAQKLQQEMLRMQQEMETKTYTATSGGGMVSASVNGKHELLDLKINPDAVDPDDVEMLQDMVIAAVNEAMRTADAEAASNMSRLTGGMNLGGLF
;
A
#
# COMPACT_ATOMS: atom_id res chain seq x y z
N MET A 1 9.23 45.59 -28.29
CA MET A 1 9.80 45.79 -27.11
C MET A 1 9.32 45.08 -25.90
N ALA A 2 8.69 45.77 -25.00
CA ALA A 2 8.20 45.13 -23.76
C ALA A 2 7.33 43.93 -24.07
N LYS A 3 6.67 43.97 -25.17
CA LYS A 3 5.85 42.86 -25.58
C LYS A 3 6.62 41.58 -25.77
N GLY A 4 7.76 41.69 -26.41
CA GLY A 4 8.54 40.50 -26.65
C GLY A 4 8.99 39.83 -25.38
N GLY A 5 9.44 40.64 -24.44
CA GLY A 5 9.86 40.09 -23.15
C GLY A 5 8.70 39.53 -22.40
N PHE A 6 7.59 40.18 -22.52
CA PHE A 6 6.40 39.74 -21.89
C PHE A 6 5.95 38.39 -22.38
N ARG A 7 6.07 38.20 -23.69
CA ARG A 7 5.77 36.96 -24.29
C ARG A 7 6.68 35.87 -23.84
N GLY A 8 7.87 36.21 -23.51
CA GLY A 8 8.82 35.24 -23.00
C GLY A 8 8.31 34.55 -21.76
N GLY A 9 7.39 35.20 -21.08
CA GLY A 9 6.80 34.57 -19.89
C GLY A 9 5.73 33.55 -20.22
N MET A 10 5.29 33.55 -21.48
CA MET A 10 4.24 32.63 -21.86
C MET A 10 4.59 31.16 -21.69
N PRO A 11 5.81 30.75 -21.92
CA PRO A 11 6.17 29.37 -21.64
C PRO A 11 5.83 28.96 -20.22
N GLY A 12 5.91 29.90 -19.31
CA GLY A 12 5.52 29.63 -17.94
C GLY A 12 4.04 29.28 -17.84
N GLY A 13 3.22 29.95 -18.62
CA GLY A 13 1.80 29.66 -18.66
C GLY A 13 1.52 28.27 -19.22
N MET A 14 2.24 27.89 -20.24
CA MET A 14 2.10 26.55 -20.79
C MET A 14 2.48 25.50 -19.78
N ASN A 15 3.56 25.76 -19.07
CA ASN A 15 4.00 24.85 -18.03
C ASN A 15 2.96 24.73 -16.93
N GLN A 16 2.24 25.78 -16.68
CA GLN A 16 1.18 25.75 -15.71
C GLN A 16 0.08 24.76 -16.09
N ALA A 17 -0.33 24.78 -17.34
CA ALA A 17 -1.33 23.85 -17.84
C ALA A 17 -0.79 22.41 -17.80
N ALA A 18 0.46 22.24 -18.18
CA ALA A 18 1.09 20.92 -18.13
C ALA A 18 1.21 20.42 -16.70
N MET A 19 1.52 21.31 -15.78
CA MET A 19 1.62 20.95 -14.37
C MET A 19 0.26 20.52 -13.83
N MET A 20 -0.80 21.18 -14.23
CA MET A 20 -2.13 20.79 -13.82
C MET A 20 -2.48 19.40 -14.32
N LYS A 21 -2.13 19.10 -15.55
CA LYS A 21 -2.37 17.78 -16.11
C LYS A 21 -1.58 16.72 -15.37
N GLN A 22 -0.33 17.02 -15.03
CA GLN A 22 0.49 16.10 -14.28
C GLN A 22 -0.04 15.89 -12.89
N ALA A 23 -0.53 16.95 -12.26
CA ALA A 23 -1.11 16.83 -10.93
C ALA A 23 -2.35 15.96 -10.94
N GLN A 24 -3.21 16.14 -11.93
CA GLN A 24 -4.40 15.32 -12.08
C GLN A 24 -4.05 13.86 -12.33
N LYS A 25 -3.07 13.64 -13.19
CA LYS A 25 -2.63 12.29 -13.51
C LYS A 25 -2.05 11.60 -12.29
N LEU A 26 -1.23 12.32 -11.55
CA LEU A 26 -0.65 11.79 -10.32
C LEU A 26 -1.73 11.46 -9.30
N GLN A 27 -2.70 12.34 -9.17
CA GLN A 27 -3.82 12.11 -8.27
C GLN A 27 -4.60 10.87 -8.66
N GLN A 28 -4.86 10.68 -9.95
CA GLN A 28 -5.54 9.51 -10.45
C GLN A 28 -4.74 8.24 -10.18
N GLU A 29 -3.42 8.30 -10.36
CA GLU A 29 -2.56 7.17 -10.08
C GLU A 29 -2.56 6.82 -8.60
N MET A 30 -2.55 7.82 -7.75
CA MET A 30 -2.62 7.59 -6.30
C MET A 30 -3.93 6.92 -5.91
N LEU A 31 -5.04 7.40 -6.47
CA LEU A 31 -6.34 6.80 -6.19
C LEU A 31 -6.40 5.36 -6.68
N ARG A 32 -5.85 5.10 -7.86
CA ARG A 32 -5.84 3.75 -8.41
C ARG A 32 -5.00 2.82 -7.55
N MET A 33 -3.81 3.28 -7.14
CA MET A 33 -2.95 2.50 -6.26
C MET A 33 -3.63 2.18 -4.94
N GLN A 34 -4.30 3.18 -4.39
CA GLN A 34 -5.02 2.99 -3.14
C GLN A 34 -6.13 1.95 -3.29
N GLN A 35 -6.89 2.03 -4.39
CA GLN A 35 -7.94 1.06 -4.66
C GLN A 35 -7.38 -0.34 -4.86
N GLU A 36 -6.28 -0.46 -5.58
CA GLU A 36 -5.62 -1.75 -5.79
C GLU A 36 -5.16 -2.36 -4.47
N MET A 37 -4.60 -1.53 -3.60
CA MET A 37 -4.16 -1.99 -2.29
C MET A 37 -5.33 -2.42 -1.41
N GLU A 38 -6.43 -1.70 -1.49
CA GLU A 38 -7.62 -2.01 -0.71
C GLU A 38 -8.22 -3.36 -1.11
N THR A 39 -8.10 -3.72 -2.38
CA THR A 39 -8.67 -4.96 -2.90
C THR A 39 -7.68 -6.11 -2.93
N LYS A 40 -6.40 -5.80 -2.80
CA LYS A 40 -5.37 -6.82 -2.83
C LYS A 40 -5.38 -7.64 -1.55
N THR A 41 -5.11 -8.92 -1.67
CA THR A 41 -5.10 -9.85 -0.54
C THR A 41 -3.67 -10.15 -0.12
N TYR A 42 -3.45 -10.08 1.17
CA TYR A 42 -2.15 -10.39 1.78
C TYR A 42 -2.34 -11.56 2.72
N THR A 43 -1.57 -12.61 2.51
CA THR A 43 -1.70 -13.86 3.26
C THR A 43 -0.43 -14.15 4.02
N ALA A 44 -0.58 -14.59 5.26
CA ALA A 44 0.53 -15.02 6.08
C ALA A 44 0.14 -16.26 6.86
N THR A 45 1.14 -17.00 7.29
CA THR A 45 0.93 -18.25 8.02
C THR A 45 1.70 -18.25 9.32
N SER A 46 1.32 -19.15 10.20
CA SER A 46 2.05 -19.40 11.44
C SER A 46 1.98 -20.90 11.78
N GLY A 47 2.79 -21.30 12.75
CA GLY A 47 2.81 -22.68 13.20
C GLY A 47 3.21 -23.66 12.10
N GLY A 48 4.15 -23.27 11.23
CA GLY A 48 4.57 -24.12 10.12
C GLY A 48 3.50 -24.32 9.07
N GLY A 49 2.62 -23.34 8.91
CA GLY A 49 1.53 -23.42 7.93
C GLY A 49 0.23 -23.95 8.49
N MET A 50 0.18 -24.20 9.78
CA MET A 50 -1.05 -24.71 10.42
C MET A 50 -2.17 -23.71 10.43
N VAL A 51 -1.85 -22.42 10.52
CA VAL A 51 -2.83 -21.33 10.48
C VAL A 51 -2.45 -20.37 9.38
N SER A 52 -3.43 -19.98 8.59
CA SER A 52 -3.25 -19.02 7.50
C SER A 52 -4.29 -17.93 7.63
N ALA A 53 -3.87 -16.67 7.52
CA ALA A 53 -4.75 -15.52 7.59
C ALA A 53 -4.58 -14.68 6.33
N SER A 54 -5.68 -14.16 5.81
CA SER A 54 -5.68 -13.29 4.64
C SER A 54 -6.39 -12.00 4.97
N VAL A 55 -5.74 -10.88 4.69
CA VAL A 55 -6.30 -9.55 4.93
C VAL A 55 -6.20 -8.73 3.65
N ASN A 56 -6.96 -7.62 3.60
CA ASN A 56 -6.83 -6.67 2.51
C ASN A 56 -6.09 -5.42 2.99
N GLY A 57 -5.92 -4.44 2.11
CA GLY A 57 -5.24 -3.20 2.45
C GLY A 57 -6.00 -2.32 3.43
N LYS A 58 -7.26 -2.61 3.70
CA LYS A 58 -8.06 -1.91 4.70
C LYS A 58 -7.94 -2.55 6.08
N HIS A 59 -7.06 -3.52 6.22
CA HIS A 59 -6.87 -4.26 7.47
C HIS A 59 -8.11 -5.07 7.86
N GLU A 60 -8.84 -5.53 6.87
CA GLU A 60 -9.95 -6.42 7.11
C GLU A 60 -9.48 -7.87 6.97
N LEU A 61 -9.84 -8.69 7.94
CA LEU A 61 -9.56 -10.12 7.85
C LEU A 61 -10.59 -10.75 6.93
N LEU A 62 -10.12 -11.27 5.81
CA LEU A 62 -11.01 -11.82 4.77
C LEU A 62 -11.19 -13.32 4.91
N ASP A 63 -10.16 -14.01 5.37
CA ASP A 63 -10.19 -15.47 5.44
C ASP A 63 -9.24 -15.91 6.54
N LEU A 64 -9.61 -16.98 7.21
CA LEU A 64 -8.80 -17.61 8.25
C LEU A 64 -8.93 -19.11 8.09
N LYS A 65 -7.81 -19.77 7.86
CA LYS A 65 -7.78 -21.22 7.69
C LYS A 65 -6.97 -21.83 8.82
N ILE A 66 -7.56 -22.82 9.45
CA ILE A 66 -6.93 -23.53 10.56
C ILE A 66 -6.89 -25.01 10.19
N ASN A 67 -5.68 -25.58 10.18
CA ASN A 67 -5.53 -27.01 9.99
C ASN A 67 -6.11 -27.72 11.21
N PRO A 68 -7.01 -28.72 11.03
CA PRO A 68 -7.58 -29.43 12.16
C PRO A 68 -6.55 -30.04 13.08
N ASP A 69 -5.38 -30.39 12.56
CA ASP A 69 -4.31 -30.97 13.37
C ASP A 69 -3.76 -30.01 14.41
N ALA A 70 -3.99 -28.72 14.20
CA ALA A 70 -3.56 -27.68 15.15
C ALA A 70 -4.57 -27.47 16.28
N VAL A 71 -5.74 -28.05 16.17
CA VAL A 71 -6.80 -27.86 17.16
C VAL A 71 -6.68 -28.92 18.24
N ASP A 72 -6.15 -28.49 19.39
CA ASP A 72 -6.01 -29.34 20.57
C ASP A 72 -6.87 -28.76 21.67
N PRO A 73 -7.95 -29.46 22.06
CA PRO A 73 -8.84 -28.96 23.12
C PRO A 73 -8.13 -28.75 24.44
N ASP A 74 -7.02 -29.43 24.65
CA ASP A 74 -6.25 -29.29 25.90
C ASP A 74 -5.26 -28.14 25.85
N ASP A 75 -5.07 -27.53 24.67
CA ASP A 75 -4.14 -26.41 24.50
C ASP A 75 -4.72 -25.37 23.55
N VAL A 76 -5.85 -24.80 23.95
CA VAL A 76 -6.53 -23.77 23.15
C VAL A 76 -5.69 -22.52 23.06
N GLU A 77 -4.90 -22.24 24.09
CA GLU A 77 -4.05 -21.06 24.16
C GLU A 77 -3.02 -21.05 23.03
N MET A 78 -2.43 -22.22 22.74
CA MET A 78 -1.50 -22.33 21.63
C MET A 78 -2.16 -21.99 20.30
N LEU A 79 -3.39 -22.45 20.10
CA LEU A 79 -4.15 -22.13 18.88
C LEU A 79 -4.42 -20.63 18.79
N GLN A 80 -4.80 -20.02 19.90
CA GLN A 80 -5.02 -18.57 19.95
C GLN A 80 -3.77 -17.80 19.54
N ASP A 81 -2.63 -18.20 20.06
CA ASP A 81 -1.35 -17.55 19.74
C ASP A 81 -1.00 -17.71 18.27
N MET A 82 -1.24 -18.87 17.69
CA MET A 82 -0.98 -19.08 16.27
C MET A 82 -1.89 -18.22 15.40
N VAL A 83 -3.15 -18.08 15.76
CA VAL A 83 -4.09 -17.22 15.03
C VAL A 83 -3.65 -15.77 15.11
N ILE A 84 -3.32 -15.31 16.31
CA ILE A 84 -2.84 -13.93 16.50
C ILE A 84 -1.58 -13.68 15.66
N ALA A 85 -0.65 -14.62 15.67
CA ALA A 85 0.59 -14.48 14.92
C ALA A 85 0.34 -14.39 13.41
N ALA A 86 -0.54 -15.25 12.89
CA ALA A 86 -0.86 -15.25 11.46
C ALA A 86 -1.55 -13.96 11.04
N VAL A 87 -2.53 -13.51 11.82
CA VAL A 87 -3.26 -12.28 11.51
C VAL A 87 -2.34 -11.07 11.57
N ASN A 88 -1.53 -10.97 12.62
CA ASN A 88 -0.61 -9.86 12.78
C ASN A 88 0.44 -9.83 11.67
N GLU A 89 0.94 -10.99 11.26
CA GLU A 89 1.91 -11.05 10.17
C GLU A 89 1.29 -10.62 8.84
N ALA A 90 0.04 -11.03 8.57
CA ALA A 90 -0.67 -10.60 7.38
C ALA A 90 -0.86 -9.09 7.37
N MET A 91 -1.20 -8.51 8.52
CA MET A 91 -1.34 -7.07 8.65
C MET A 91 0.00 -6.36 8.40
N ARG A 92 1.08 -6.89 8.95
CA ARG A 92 2.42 -6.31 8.72
C ARG A 92 2.81 -6.36 7.26
N THR A 93 2.46 -7.45 6.57
CA THR A 93 2.72 -7.59 5.14
C THR A 93 1.97 -6.52 4.35
N ALA A 94 0.71 -6.29 4.68
CA ALA A 94 -0.09 -5.25 4.05
C ALA A 94 0.52 -3.87 4.28
N ASP A 95 0.92 -3.60 5.52
CA ASP A 95 1.53 -2.31 5.88
C ASP A 95 2.87 -2.10 5.18
N ALA A 96 3.67 -3.15 5.09
CA ALA A 96 4.98 -3.08 4.43
C ALA A 96 4.82 -2.78 2.95
N GLU A 97 3.84 -3.38 2.31
CA GLU A 97 3.60 -3.11 0.89
C GLU A 97 3.06 -1.71 0.68
N ALA A 98 2.20 -1.22 1.58
CA ALA A 98 1.71 0.14 1.53
C ALA A 98 2.87 1.13 1.65
N ALA A 99 3.76 0.90 2.58
CA ALA A 99 4.93 1.75 2.78
C ALA A 99 5.86 1.70 1.57
N SER A 100 6.05 0.52 0.99
CA SER A 100 6.88 0.35 -0.20
C SER A 100 6.31 1.10 -1.40
N ASN A 101 5.00 1.02 -1.59
CA ASN A 101 4.35 1.73 -2.69
C ASN A 101 4.44 3.24 -2.52
N MET A 102 4.27 3.72 -1.29
CA MET A 102 4.39 5.14 -1.00
C MET A 102 5.82 5.62 -1.23
N SER A 103 6.80 4.81 -0.83
CA SER A 103 8.21 5.12 -1.03
C SER A 103 8.56 5.22 -2.50
N ARG A 104 8.04 4.30 -3.31
CA ARG A 104 8.26 4.34 -4.76
C ARG A 104 7.66 5.59 -5.38
N LEU A 105 6.49 5.97 -4.93
CA LEU A 105 5.82 7.16 -5.43
C LEU A 105 6.61 8.42 -5.09
N THR A 106 7.04 8.56 -3.84
CA THR A 106 7.82 9.72 -3.40
C THR A 106 9.21 9.70 -4.02
N GLY A 107 9.79 8.53 -4.20
CA GLY A 107 11.08 8.39 -4.87
C GLY A 107 11.02 8.88 -6.29
N GLY A 108 9.91 8.60 -6.99
CA GLY A 108 9.70 9.09 -8.34
C GLY A 108 9.60 10.59 -8.40
N MET A 109 9.24 11.23 -7.31
CA MET A 109 9.17 12.68 -7.20
C MET A 109 10.52 13.28 -6.82
N ASN A 110 11.52 12.44 -6.71
CA ASN A 110 12.88 12.89 -6.42
C ASN A 110 13.01 13.63 -5.09
N LEU A 111 12.22 13.24 -4.14
CA LEU A 111 12.29 13.85 -2.82
C LEU A 111 13.59 13.52 -2.10
N GLY A 112 14.14 12.36 -2.41
CA GLY A 112 15.39 11.95 -1.83
C GLY A 112 16.53 12.90 -2.17
N GLY A 113 16.47 13.54 -3.31
CA GLY A 113 17.49 14.48 -3.73
C GLY A 113 17.48 15.76 -2.93
N LEU A 114 16.42 16.02 -2.21
CA LEU A 114 16.29 17.21 -1.40
C LEU A 114 17.00 17.08 -0.05
N PHE A 115 17.32 15.90 0.32
CA PHE A 115 17.99 15.60 1.58
C PHE A 115 19.41 15.16 1.33
#